data_7033be16c1c6c6d229874da452a85375
#
_entry.id   7033be16c1c6c6d229874da452a85375
#
_cell.length_a   1.000
_cell.length_b   1.000
_cell.length_c   1.000
_cell.angle_alpha   90.00
_cell.angle_beta   90.00
_cell.angle_gamma   90.00
#
_symmetry.space_group_name_H-M   'P 1'
#
loop_
_entity.id
_entity.type
_entity.pdbx_description
1 polymer ?
#
loop_
_entity_poly.entity_id
_entity_poly.type
_entity_poly.pdbx_seq_one_letter_code
_entity_poly.pdbx_strand_id
1 'polypeptide(L)'
;MDKRFFGIGEPLIQRQHDQGIDAPAYLTLVKALGCNAYRSWMHITDLLLDPVTPKEEEVKLHKALLQKAAELDIEVTAMSHEWFLPEGCLQRRGHAMPVRDLTPGSLYMQALEMLETSWYTMAKTFPEVKIWEVGNEWNLNAFLHPDGFLDSDMSRPFSADEKMDIAVDMMYFAARGIRRANPDAMVASFSPALSTPGLGGDMPDFLPVMYGVAWTLDKIYQRIVSGNFWSDDPDDYFDILAWHPYVFTNEDVPDADLFLNVDEPDLLWKSFNDAAYKVMKKYGDGHKQAILTEAGFTDLGDPVLEGRYAEYNKKLLQIASELPYVRTLHNFRLLNENAMLKRGGIESNQIGGLTEVYFGIFTDPEEGVKPRKRAYAIREMTGSTADLDEVCREL
;
A
#
# COMPACT_ATOMS: atom_id res chain seq x y z
N MET A 1 -11.78 -23.99 2.06
CA MET A 1 -11.41 -22.73 1.36
C MET A 1 -10.88 -21.80 2.40
N ASP A 2 -9.68 -21.29 2.22
CA ASP A 2 -9.12 -20.34 3.15
C ASP A 2 -10.02 -19.09 3.21
N LYS A 3 -10.16 -18.55 4.43
CA LYS A 3 -10.99 -17.36 4.69
C LYS A 3 -10.44 -16.20 3.85
N ARG A 4 -11.25 -15.64 2.96
CA ARG A 4 -10.91 -14.46 2.21
C ARG A 4 -11.27 -13.23 3.00
N PHE A 5 -10.42 -12.21 2.90
CA PHE A 5 -10.60 -10.97 3.63
C PHE A 5 -10.92 -9.85 2.66
N PHE A 6 -11.96 -9.09 2.98
CA PHE A 6 -12.17 -7.76 2.45
C PHE A 6 -11.71 -6.74 3.49
N GLY A 7 -10.91 -5.79 3.06
CA GLY A 7 -10.23 -4.87 3.94
C GLY A 7 -10.30 -3.43 3.47
N ILE A 8 -9.83 -2.56 4.33
CA ILE A 8 -9.72 -1.13 4.12
C ILE A 8 -8.29 -0.69 4.42
N GLY A 9 -7.71 0.17 3.56
CA GLY A 9 -6.46 0.87 3.83
C GLY A 9 -6.73 2.31 4.28
N GLU A 10 -6.14 2.74 5.40
CA GLU A 10 -6.27 4.12 5.89
C GLU A 10 -5.19 4.44 6.93
N PRO A 11 -4.52 5.62 6.90
CA PRO A 11 -3.59 6.06 7.92
C PRO A 11 -4.32 6.65 9.15
N LEU A 12 -5.09 5.84 9.88
CA LEU A 12 -5.93 6.32 11.00
C LEU A 12 -5.13 6.99 12.12
N ILE A 13 -3.94 6.48 12.46
CA ILE A 13 -3.11 7.12 13.50
C ILE A 13 -2.64 8.51 13.05
N GLN A 14 -2.25 8.67 11.79
CA GLN A 14 -1.89 9.99 11.26
C GLN A 14 -3.08 10.96 11.35
N ARG A 15 -4.29 10.49 11.02
CA ARG A 15 -5.50 11.32 11.17
C ARG A 15 -5.84 11.62 12.62
N GLN A 16 -5.51 10.73 13.56
CA GLN A 16 -5.66 11.00 14.99
C GLN A 16 -4.83 12.23 15.39
N HIS A 17 -3.61 12.34 14.91
CA HIS A 17 -2.77 13.52 15.15
C HIS A 17 -3.29 14.76 14.43
N ASP A 18 -3.65 14.63 13.15
CA ASP A 18 -3.99 15.76 12.29
C ASP A 18 -5.40 16.30 12.52
N GLN A 19 -6.36 15.44 12.85
CA GLN A 19 -7.79 15.76 12.91
C GLN A 19 -8.40 15.51 14.31
N GLY A 20 -7.62 14.96 15.22
CA GLY A 20 -8.08 14.70 16.61
C GLY A 20 -9.15 13.62 16.72
N ILE A 21 -9.17 12.65 15.79
CA ILE A 21 -10.07 11.49 15.84
C ILE A 21 -9.55 10.45 16.84
N ASP A 22 -10.42 9.54 17.29
CA ASP A 22 -10.03 8.32 18.01
C ASP A 22 -9.79 7.18 17.00
N ALA A 23 -8.56 7.03 16.52
CA ALA A 23 -8.23 6.06 15.49
C ALA A 23 -8.70 4.62 15.77
N PRO A 24 -8.54 4.06 16.99
CA PRO A 24 -9.12 2.76 17.34
C PRO A 24 -10.64 2.70 17.17
N ALA A 25 -11.39 3.73 17.55
CA ALA A 25 -12.84 3.75 17.41
C ALA A 25 -13.27 3.66 15.93
N TYR A 26 -12.54 4.25 15.01
CA TYR A 26 -12.85 4.23 13.57
C TYR A 26 -12.74 2.83 12.94
N LEU A 27 -12.08 1.87 13.58
CA LEU A 27 -12.13 0.48 13.15
C LEU A 27 -13.54 -0.14 13.24
N THR A 28 -14.44 0.46 14.02
CA THR A 28 -15.86 0.06 14.04
C THR A 28 -16.54 0.26 12.70
N LEU A 29 -16.12 1.28 11.91
CA LEU A 29 -16.61 1.47 10.55
C LEU A 29 -16.18 0.31 9.63
N VAL A 30 -14.92 -0.12 9.74
CA VAL A 30 -14.39 -1.27 8.98
C VAL A 30 -15.21 -2.52 9.29
N LYS A 31 -15.48 -2.76 10.57
CA LYS A 31 -16.32 -3.89 11.03
C LYS A 31 -17.78 -3.76 10.56
N ALA A 32 -18.36 -2.57 10.63
CA ALA A 32 -19.73 -2.31 10.19
C ALA A 32 -19.92 -2.55 8.68
N LEU A 33 -18.91 -2.27 7.88
CA LEU A 33 -18.88 -2.64 6.47
C LEU A 33 -18.84 -4.16 6.23
N GLY A 34 -18.64 -4.98 7.27
CA GLY A 34 -18.43 -6.42 7.15
C GLY A 34 -17.00 -6.78 6.69
N CYS A 35 -16.10 -5.81 6.65
CA CYS A 35 -14.70 -6.03 6.36
C CYS A 35 -13.99 -6.65 7.57
N ASN A 36 -13.01 -7.51 7.33
CA ASN A 36 -12.25 -8.20 8.37
C ASN A 36 -10.73 -8.11 8.18
N ALA A 37 -10.29 -7.13 7.39
CA ALA A 37 -8.89 -6.78 7.24
C ALA A 37 -8.71 -5.25 7.24
N TYR A 38 -7.55 -4.81 7.71
CA TYR A 38 -7.17 -3.41 7.74
C TYR A 38 -5.71 -3.26 7.37
N ARG A 39 -5.38 -2.39 6.41
CA ARG A 39 -4.00 -2.04 6.09
C ARG A 39 -3.63 -0.78 6.84
N SER A 40 -2.70 -0.90 7.78
CA SER A 40 -2.23 0.18 8.65
C SER A 40 -0.90 0.73 8.17
N TRP A 41 -0.79 2.03 8.11
CA TRP A 41 0.47 2.71 7.87
C TRP A 41 1.23 2.81 9.20
N MET A 42 2.30 2.04 9.30
CA MET A 42 3.16 1.94 10.48
C MET A 42 4.60 2.28 10.07
N HIS A 43 4.82 3.57 9.78
CA HIS A 43 6.13 3.99 9.27
C HIS A 43 7.23 3.85 10.33
N ILE A 44 8.35 3.28 9.91
CA ILE A 44 9.53 3.12 10.74
C ILE A 44 9.95 4.45 11.36
N THR A 45 9.95 5.52 10.57
CA THR A 45 10.40 6.85 11.01
C THR A 45 9.42 7.54 11.96
N ASP A 46 8.16 7.14 11.94
CA ASP A 46 7.15 7.63 12.89
C ASP A 46 7.20 6.87 14.21
N LEU A 47 7.50 5.58 14.18
CA LEU A 47 7.47 4.69 15.34
C LEU A 47 8.80 4.56 16.06
N LEU A 48 9.91 4.86 15.39
CA LEU A 48 11.25 4.78 15.97
C LEU A 48 11.94 6.16 15.97
N LEU A 49 12.78 6.39 16.98
CA LEU A 49 13.69 7.55 17.06
C LEU A 49 14.94 7.32 16.18
N ASP A 50 15.40 6.10 16.16
CA ASP A 50 16.51 5.56 15.40
C ASP A 50 16.24 4.06 15.15
N PRO A 51 17.06 3.31 14.39
CA PRO A 51 16.81 1.92 14.06
C PRO A 51 16.54 0.96 15.23
N VAL A 52 16.91 1.32 16.46
CA VAL A 52 16.80 0.44 17.63
C VAL A 52 15.87 0.96 18.74
N THR A 53 15.47 2.23 18.69
CA THR A 53 14.81 2.91 19.81
C THR A 53 13.35 3.26 19.45
N PRO A 54 12.34 2.54 19.99
CA PRO A 54 10.93 2.88 19.79
C PRO A 54 10.54 4.22 20.44
N LYS A 55 9.62 4.95 19.80
CA LYS A 55 8.94 6.10 20.37
C LYS A 55 7.76 5.61 21.23
N GLU A 56 7.85 5.70 22.53
CA GLU A 56 6.91 5.07 23.46
C GLU A 56 5.45 5.49 23.24
N GLU A 57 5.18 6.78 23.03
CA GLU A 57 3.79 7.25 22.84
C GLU A 57 3.21 6.76 21.52
N GLU A 58 3.96 6.80 20.41
CA GLU A 58 3.52 6.29 19.10
C GLU A 58 3.28 4.78 19.15
N VAL A 59 4.17 4.05 19.80
CA VAL A 59 3.99 2.60 20.02
C VAL A 59 2.72 2.32 20.78
N LYS A 60 2.42 3.10 21.81
CA LYS A 60 1.20 2.95 22.62
C LYS A 60 -0.07 3.16 21.78
N LEU A 61 -0.10 4.19 20.93
CA LEU A 61 -1.23 4.46 20.03
C LEU A 61 -1.46 3.31 19.05
N HIS A 62 -0.39 2.84 18.40
CA HIS A 62 -0.51 1.71 17.46
C HIS A 62 -0.90 0.40 18.16
N LYS A 63 -0.42 0.15 19.38
CA LYS A 63 -0.86 -1.00 20.17
C LYS A 63 -2.34 -0.93 20.54
N ALA A 64 -2.86 0.26 20.86
CA ALA A 64 -4.30 0.44 21.11
C ALA A 64 -5.12 0.14 19.83
N LEU A 65 -4.64 0.59 18.65
CA LEU A 65 -5.27 0.26 17.38
C LEU A 65 -5.26 -1.25 17.10
N LEU A 66 -4.12 -1.91 17.28
CA LEU A 66 -3.97 -3.35 17.07
C LEU A 66 -4.83 -4.16 18.06
N GLN A 67 -4.91 -3.73 19.30
CA GLN A 67 -5.80 -4.34 20.29
C GLN A 67 -7.27 -4.23 19.85
N LYS A 68 -7.70 -3.04 19.42
CA LYS A 68 -9.06 -2.82 18.91
C LYS A 68 -9.35 -3.66 17.66
N ALA A 69 -8.39 -3.78 16.75
CA ALA A 69 -8.52 -4.66 15.60
C ALA A 69 -8.73 -6.12 16.02
N ALA A 70 -7.97 -6.60 17.00
CA ALA A 70 -8.13 -7.96 17.55
C ALA A 70 -9.49 -8.18 18.19
N GLU A 71 -9.99 -7.21 18.99
CA GLU A 71 -11.33 -7.25 19.60
C GLU A 71 -12.45 -7.35 18.55
N LEU A 72 -12.24 -6.73 17.38
CA LEU A 72 -13.18 -6.72 16.27
C LEU A 72 -12.99 -7.89 15.28
N ASP A 73 -12.04 -8.79 15.52
CA ASP A 73 -11.64 -9.87 14.59
C ASP A 73 -11.26 -9.27 13.19
N ILE A 74 -10.38 -8.28 13.20
CA ILE A 74 -9.82 -7.63 12.00
C ILE A 74 -8.34 -7.98 11.92
N GLU A 75 -7.92 -8.61 10.82
CA GLU A 75 -6.51 -8.88 10.54
C GLU A 75 -5.82 -7.60 10.05
N VAL A 76 -4.67 -7.29 10.63
CA VAL A 76 -3.90 -6.10 10.25
C VAL A 76 -2.71 -6.48 9.37
N THR A 77 -2.64 -5.87 8.20
CA THR A 77 -1.43 -5.77 7.37
C THR A 77 -0.76 -4.44 7.71
N ALA A 78 0.44 -4.48 8.25
CA ALA A 78 1.20 -3.29 8.60
C ALA A 78 2.21 -2.96 7.49
N MET A 79 2.27 -1.70 7.08
CA MET A 79 3.13 -1.25 5.99
C MET A 79 4.03 -0.11 6.45
N SER A 80 5.29 -0.12 5.98
CA SER A 80 6.18 1.03 6.03
C SER A 80 6.83 1.26 4.68
N HIS A 81 6.90 2.52 4.27
CA HIS A 81 7.64 2.94 3.08
C HIS A 81 8.73 3.97 3.39
N GLU A 82 8.94 4.31 4.65
CA GLU A 82 10.00 5.20 5.10
C GLU A 82 11.03 4.47 5.95
N TRP A 83 12.28 4.89 5.87
CA TRP A 83 13.40 4.31 6.61
C TRP A 83 14.44 5.36 7.00
N PHE A 84 15.37 4.97 7.89
CA PHE A 84 16.51 5.79 8.29
C PHE A 84 17.68 5.63 7.32
N LEU A 85 18.46 6.70 7.18
CA LEU A 85 19.66 6.75 6.38
C LEU A 85 20.90 7.02 7.24
N PRO A 86 22.07 6.45 6.87
CA PRO A 86 23.30 6.61 7.63
C PRO A 86 23.82 8.04 7.62
N GLU A 87 24.71 8.31 8.56
CA GLU A 87 25.48 9.56 8.56
C GLU A 87 26.35 9.66 7.31
N GLY A 88 26.25 10.80 6.63
CA GLY A 88 26.89 11.00 5.33
C GLY A 88 25.91 11.06 4.17
N CYS A 89 24.67 10.57 4.33
CA CYS A 89 23.57 10.88 3.42
C CYS A 89 23.07 12.32 3.62
N LEU A 90 22.55 12.92 2.56
CA LEU A 90 21.96 14.26 2.61
C LEU A 90 20.63 14.26 3.34
N GLN A 91 19.85 13.19 3.19
CA GLN A 91 18.64 12.93 3.96
C GLN A 91 18.95 11.99 5.13
N ARG A 92 18.21 12.11 6.22
CA ARG A 92 18.38 11.22 7.40
C ARG A 92 17.28 10.19 7.51
N ARG A 93 16.20 10.37 6.78
CA ARG A 93 15.02 9.51 6.73
C ARG A 93 14.18 9.83 5.49
N GLY A 94 13.30 8.93 5.13
CA GLY A 94 12.32 9.10 4.05
C GLY A 94 12.43 7.98 3.01
N HIS A 95 12.29 8.34 1.75
CA HIS A 95 12.20 7.42 0.60
C HIS A 95 13.50 7.34 -0.22
N ALA A 96 14.55 8.00 0.26
CA ALA A 96 15.82 8.05 -0.44
C ALA A 96 16.69 6.82 -0.20
N MET A 97 17.53 6.47 -1.18
CA MET A 97 18.61 5.51 -1.01
C MET A 97 19.90 6.08 -1.62
N PRO A 98 21.07 5.79 -1.01
CA PRO A 98 22.35 6.00 -1.67
C PRO A 98 22.43 5.20 -2.97
N VAL A 99 23.28 5.65 -3.89
CA VAL A 99 23.59 4.87 -5.10
C VAL A 99 24.08 3.47 -4.69
N ARG A 100 23.54 2.45 -5.37
CA ARG A 100 23.83 1.05 -5.07
C ARG A 100 25.34 0.76 -5.14
N ASP A 101 25.92 0.43 -4.02
CA ASP A 101 27.32 0.06 -3.85
C ASP A 101 27.43 -1.04 -2.80
N LEU A 102 27.72 -2.26 -3.24
CA LEU A 102 27.82 -3.45 -2.37
C LEU A 102 29.17 -3.58 -1.66
N THR A 103 30.06 -2.58 -1.77
CA THR A 103 31.33 -2.56 -1.04
C THR A 103 31.04 -2.51 0.47
N PRO A 104 31.64 -3.40 1.27
CA PRO A 104 31.46 -3.37 2.72
C PRO A 104 31.77 -2.00 3.32
N GLY A 105 30.85 -1.47 4.10
CA GLY A 105 30.96 -0.15 4.73
C GLY A 105 30.59 1.04 3.84
N SER A 106 30.14 0.83 2.59
CA SER A 106 29.55 1.89 1.78
C SER A 106 28.29 2.46 2.46
N LEU A 107 27.88 3.67 2.10
CA LEU A 107 26.65 4.27 2.61
C LEU A 107 25.42 3.40 2.25
N TYR A 108 25.45 2.77 1.07
CA TYR A 108 24.37 1.88 0.65
C TYR A 108 24.25 0.64 1.55
N MET A 109 25.38 -0.03 1.84
CA MET A 109 25.38 -1.18 2.75
C MET A 109 24.96 -0.81 4.16
N GLN A 110 25.43 0.34 4.67
CA GLN A 110 24.99 0.86 5.96
C GLN A 110 23.47 1.13 5.99
N ALA A 111 22.90 1.68 4.90
CA ALA A 111 21.46 1.92 4.79
C ALA A 111 20.67 0.60 4.84
N LEU A 112 21.12 -0.45 4.15
CA LEU A 112 20.49 -1.78 4.19
C LEU A 112 20.57 -2.42 5.59
N GLU A 113 21.70 -2.31 6.28
CA GLU A 113 21.88 -2.81 7.66
C GLU A 113 20.99 -2.05 8.65
N MET A 114 20.84 -0.74 8.47
CA MET A 114 19.91 0.08 9.26
C MET A 114 18.44 -0.31 8.98
N LEU A 115 18.09 -0.59 7.74
CA LEU A 115 16.76 -1.05 7.33
C LEU A 115 16.45 -2.40 8.00
N GLU A 116 17.36 -3.37 7.94
CA GLU A 116 17.20 -4.67 8.62
C GLU A 116 16.98 -4.49 10.13
N THR A 117 17.80 -3.65 10.76
CA THR A 117 17.71 -3.38 12.19
C THR A 117 16.39 -2.72 12.55
N SER A 118 15.92 -1.78 11.73
CA SER A 118 14.64 -1.12 11.93
C SER A 118 13.47 -2.10 11.83
N TRP A 119 13.45 -2.97 10.82
CA TRP A 119 12.43 -3.99 10.67
C TRP A 119 12.46 -5.02 11.79
N TYR A 120 13.65 -5.40 12.27
CA TYR A 120 13.77 -6.23 13.47
C TYR A 120 13.12 -5.57 14.68
N THR A 121 13.41 -4.27 14.90
CA THR A 121 12.85 -3.51 16.02
C THR A 121 11.33 -3.38 15.89
N MET A 122 10.82 -3.11 14.70
CA MET A 122 9.38 -3.04 14.43
C MET A 122 8.68 -4.38 14.73
N ALA A 123 9.15 -5.47 14.16
CA ALA A 123 8.52 -6.78 14.35
C ALA A 123 8.62 -7.28 15.80
N LYS A 124 9.71 -6.91 16.51
CA LYS A 124 9.86 -7.19 17.94
C LYS A 124 8.92 -6.35 18.83
N THR A 125 8.67 -5.10 18.43
CA THR A 125 7.82 -4.16 19.18
C THR A 125 6.33 -4.51 19.03
N PHE A 126 5.96 -5.03 17.85
CA PHE A 126 4.58 -5.36 17.49
C PHE A 126 4.43 -6.86 17.09
N PRO A 127 4.65 -7.80 18.01
CA PRO A 127 4.59 -9.24 17.70
C PRO A 127 3.18 -9.72 17.31
N GLU A 128 2.15 -8.94 17.58
CA GLU A 128 0.77 -9.17 17.18
C GLU A 128 0.50 -8.95 15.68
N VAL A 129 1.33 -8.21 14.98
CA VAL A 129 1.23 -8.01 13.53
C VAL A 129 1.61 -9.31 12.81
N LYS A 130 0.69 -9.81 11.98
CA LYS A 130 0.85 -11.09 11.26
C LYS A 130 1.40 -10.94 9.86
N ILE A 131 1.20 -9.77 9.24
CA ILE A 131 1.63 -9.50 7.87
C ILE A 131 2.34 -8.14 7.85
N TRP A 132 3.59 -8.15 7.42
CA TRP A 132 4.40 -6.96 7.21
C TRP A 132 4.60 -6.72 5.73
N GLU A 133 4.08 -5.64 5.20
CA GLU A 133 4.32 -5.15 3.85
C GLU A 133 5.53 -4.23 3.87
N VAL A 134 6.60 -4.65 3.22
CA VAL A 134 7.93 -4.04 3.41
C VAL A 134 8.18 -2.78 2.62
N GLY A 135 7.21 -2.30 1.85
CA GLY A 135 7.31 -1.05 1.10
C GLY A 135 6.06 -0.74 0.30
N ASN A 136 5.99 0.48 -0.20
CA ASN A 136 4.90 1.00 -1.01
C ASN A 136 5.45 1.59 -2.29
N GLU A 137 4.99 1.10 -3.44
CA GLU A 137 5.21 1.69 -4.77
C GLU A 137 6.66 2.07 -5.11
N TRP A 138 7.65 1.26 -4.69
CA TRP A 138 9.07 1.50 -4.96
C TRP A 138 9.44 1.52 -6.44
N ASN A 139 8.52 1.16 -7.32
CA ASN A 139 8.66 1.37 -8.75
C ASN A 139 8.43 2.84 -9.16
N LEU A 140 7.94 3.70 -8.26
CA LEU A 140 7.72 5.14 -8.50
C LEU A 140 8.79 6.00 -7.81
N ASN A 141 9.12 7.14 -8.41
CA ASN A 141 10.12 8.07 -7.86
C ASN A 141 9.70 8.69 -6.53
N ALA A 142 8.40 8.85 -6.31
CA ALA A 142 7.86 9.37 -5.05
C ALA A 142 8.22 8.50 -3.84
N PHE A 143 8.40 7.18 -4.04
CA PHE A 143 8.62 6.23 -2.96
C PHE A 143 9.99 5.54 -2.99
N LEU A 144 10.80 5.77 -4.04
CA LEU A 144 12.19 5.33 -4.10
C LEU A 144 12.99 6.23 -5.04
N HIS A 145 13.88 7.03 -4.49
CA HIS A 145 14.71 7.98 -5.24
C HIS A 145 16.14 8.09 -4.68
N PRO A 146 17.10 8.65 -5.44
CA PRO A 146 18.45 8.86 -4.97
C PRO A 146 18.52 9.80 -3.75
N ASP A 147 19.51 9.57 -2.88
CA ASP A 147 19.82 10.48 -1.78
C ASP A 147 20.17 11.88 -2.31
N GLY A 148 19.62 12.92 -1.68
CA GLY A 148 19.73 14.30 -2.12
C GLY A 148 18.76 14.72 -3.23
N PHE A 149 17.92 13.80 -3.69
CA PHE A 149 16.82 14.09 -4.58
C PHE A 149 15.63 14.56 -3.73
N LEU A 150 15.06 15.70 -4.07
CA LEU A 150 13.81 16.15 -3.47
C LEU A 150 12.64 15.59 -4.27
N ASP A 151 11.53 15.28 -3.62
CA ASP A 151 10.32 14.72 -4.29
C ASP A 151 9.87 15.55 -5.50
N SER A 152 10.17 16.84 -5.50
CA SER A 152 9.91 17.77 -6.60
C SER A 152 11.00 17.82 -7.67
N ASP A 153 12.19 17.25 -7.43
CA ASP A 153 13.30 17.26 -8.39
C ASP A 153 13.40 15.94 -9.15
N MET A 154 12.73 15.85 -10.28
CA MET A 154 12.73 14.68 -11.16
C MET A 154 13.94 14.65 -12.14
N SER A 155 14.97 15.48 -11.92
CA SER A 155 16.10 15.62 -12.84
C SER A 155 17.07 14.44 -12.83
N ARG A 156 17.09 13.63 -11.77
CA ARG A 156 18.04 12.50 -11.58
C ARG A 156 17.37 11.29 -10.90
N PRO A 157 16.27 10.76 -11.40
CA PRO A 157 15.66 9.56 -10.81
C PRO A 157 16.58 8.36 -10.97
N PHE A 158 16.39 7.34 -10.13
CA PHE A 158 16.87 6.00 -10.48
C PHE A 158 16.16 5.51 -11.75
N SER A 159 16.87 4.84 -12.62
CA SER A 159 16.26 4.08 -13.71
C SER A 159 15.38 2.95 -13.15
N ALA A 160 14.47 2.41 -13.96
CA ALA A 160 13.66 1.27 -13.55
C ALA A 160 14.51 0.07 -13.10
N ASP A 161 15.59 -0.21 -13.80
CA ASP A 161 16.49 -1.31 -13.44
C ASP A 161 17.20 -1.06 -12.12
N GLU A 162 17.70 0.15 -11.86
CA GLU A 162 18.30 0.52 -10.57
C GLU A 162 17.29 0.42 -9.43
N LYS A 163 16.05 0.89 -9.62
CA LYS A 163 14.98 0.73 -8.61
C LYS A 163 14.72 -0.73 -8.28
N MET A 164 14.67 -1.59 -9.29
CA MET A 164 14.41 -3.01 -9.08
C MET A 164 15.59 -3.70 -8.38
N ASP A 165 16.83 -3.33 -8.68
CA ASP A 165 18.01 -3.82 -7.98
C ASP A 165 17.95 -3.44 -6.50
N ILE A 166 17.67 -2.16 -6.22
CA ILE A 166 17.56 -1.62 -4.86
C ILE A 166 16.38 -2.25 -4.11
N ALA A 167 15.22 -2.36 -4.76
CA ALA A 167 14.02 -2.94 -4.15
C ALA A 167 14.24 -4.41 -3.75
N VAL A 168 14.92 -5.19 -4.58
CA VAL A 168 15.27 -6.58 -4.26
C VAL A 168 16.21 -6.64 -3.06
N ASP A 169 17.26 -5.81 -3.03
CA ASP A 169 18.14 -5.71 -1.86
C ASP A 169 17.36 -5.35 -0.59
N MET A 170 16.52 -4.32 -0.66
CA MET A 170 15.73 -3.85 0.48
C MET A 170 14.74 -4.91 0.98
N MET A 171 14.05 -5.63 0.10
CA MET A 171 13.14 -6.72 0.49
C MET A 171 13.87 -7.82 1.26
N TYR A 172 15.06 -8.22 0.79
CA TYR A 172 15.86 -9.25 1.47
C TYR A 172 16.22 -8.83 2.90
N PHE A 173 16.76 -7.62 3.08
CA PHE A 173 17.16 -7.13 4.40
C PHE A 173 15.96 -6.92 5.32
N ALA A 174 14.86 -6.41 4.80
CA ALA A 174 13.61 -6.28 5.55
C ALA A 174 13.07 -7.64 6.02
N ALA A 175 12.97 -8.61 5.13
CA ALA A 175 12.51 -9.98 5.44
C ALA A 175 13.38 -10.64 6.51
N ARG A 176 14.70 -10.50 6.40
CA ARG A 176 15.65 -10.98 7.42
C ARG A 176 15.40 -10.36 8.79
N GLY A 177 15.22 -9.04 8.84
CA GLY A 177 14.94 -8.33 10.08
C GLY A 177 13.64 -8.81 10.73
N ILE A 178 12.56 -8.89 9.96
CA ILE A 178 11.24 -9.33 10.42
C ILE A 178 11.31 -10.76 10.95
N ARG A 179 11.80 -11.71 10.16
CA ARG A 179 11.83 -13.14 10.51
C ARG A 179 12.72 -13.43 11.72
N ARG A 180 13.81 -12.67 11.87
CA ARG A 180 14.69 -12.79 13.04
C ARG A 180 14.00 -12.35 14.33
N ALA A 181 13.06 -11.40 14.27
CA ALA A 181 12.29 -10.92 15.42
C ALA A 181 11.01 -11.74 15.65
N ASN A 182 10.30 -12.10 14.60
CA ASN A 182 9.04 -12.83 14.63
C ASN A 182 8.98 -13.83 13.46
N PRO A 183 9.44 -15.08 13.66
CA PRO A 183 9.46 -16.09 12.61
C PRO A 183 8.07 -16.54 12.14
N ASP A 184 7.01 -16.24 12.90
CA ASP A 184 5.63 -16.59 12.55
C ASP A 184 4.93 -15.49 11.72
N ALA A 185 5.57 -14.33 11.55
CA ALA A 185 5.03 -13.26 10.72
C ALA A 185 5.29 -13.51 9.24
N MET A 186 4.29 -13.26 8.42
CA MET A 186 4.45 -13.28 6.95
C MET A 186 5.03 -11.93 6.47
N VAL A 187 5.93 -12.03 5.50
CA VAL A 187 6.46 -10.88 4.79
C VAL A 187 5.73 -10.75 3.46
N ALA A 188 5.03 -9.64 3.26
CA ALA A 188 4.51 -9.26 1.97
C ALA A 188 5.55 -8.44 1.20
N SER A 189 5.68 -8.66 -0.11
CA SER A 189 6.53 -7.83 -0.96
C SER A 189 6.13 -6.35 -0.86
N PHE A 190 6.98 -5.43 -1.32
CA PHE A 190 6.47 -4.10 -1.61
C PHE A 190 5.37 -4.18 -2.67
N SER A 191 4.41 -3.28 -2.60
CA SER A 191 3.29 -3.23 -3.56
C SER A 191 3.62 -2.32 -4.73
N PRO A 192 3.95 -2.85 -5.92
CA PRO A 192 4.10 -2.00 -7.10
C PRO A 192 2.77 -1.37 -7.50
N ALA A 193 2.85 -0.10 -7.87
CA ALA A 193 1.77 0.63 -8.51
C ALA A 193 1.78 0.42 -10.02
N LEU A 194 0.76 0.97 -10.66
CA LEU A 194 0.78 1.20 -12.10
C LEU A 194 2.01 2.04 -12.46
N SER A 195 2.67 1.66 -13.53
CA SER A 195 3.81 2.43 -14.03
C SER A 195 3.31 3.47 -15.02
N THR A 196 3.38 4.75 -14.66
CA THR A 196 3.08 5.86 -15.55
C THR A 196 4.34 6.66 -15.85
N PRO A 197 4.60 7.07 -17.10
CA PRO A 197 5.77 7.85 -17.46
C PRO A 197 5.96 9.12 -16.60
N GLY A 198 4.89 9.80 -16.27
CA GLY A 198 4.92 11.01 -15.44
C GLY A 198 5.26 10.80 -13.98
N LEU A 199 5.16 9.58 -13.45
CA LEU A 199 5.49 9.22 -12.08
C LEU A 199 6.83 8.49 -11.95
N GLY A 200 7.61 8.44 -13.03
CA GLY A 200 8.95 7.84 -13.04
C GLY A 200 8.94 6.32 -13.14
N GLY A 201 7.84 5.74 -13.58
CA GLY A 201 7.81 4.34 -13.94
C GLY A 201 8.28 4.14 -15.37
N ASP A 202 9.47 3.60 -15.56
CA ASP A 202 9.99 3.27 -16.89
C ASP A 202 9.44 1.93 -17.34
N MET A 203 8.34 1.95 -18.07
CA MET A 203 7.83 0.79 -18.82
C MET A 203 8.17 0.92 -20.29
N PRO A 204 8.31 -0.20 -21.01
CA PRO A 204 8.32 -0.15 -22.46
C PRO A 204 7.07 0.54 -23.02
N ASP A 205 7.23 1.50 -23.92
CA ASP A 205 6.15 2.31 -24.51
C ASP A 205 5.01 1.50 -25.13
N PHE A 206 5.27 0.24 -25.47
CA PHE A 206 4.28 -0.65 -26.08
C PHE A 206 3.39 -1.40 -25.06
N LEU A 207 3.68 -1.30 -23.76
CA LEU A 207 2.86 -1.94 -22.73
C LEU A 207 1.82 -0.95 -22.19
N PRO A 208 0.54 -1.33 -22.17
CA PRO A 208 -0.44 -0.54 -21.45
C PRO A 208 -0.04 -0.38 -19.97
N VAL A 209 -0.21 0.81 -19.45
CA VAL A 209 0.13 1.21 -18.05
C VAL A 209 -0.32 0.19 -17.01
N MET A 210 -1.49 -0.39 -17.20
CA MET A 210 -2.08 -1.39 -16.30
C MET A 210 -1.27 -2.68 -16.16
N TYR A 211 -0.40 -3.01 -17.10
CA TYR A 211 0.48 -4.16 -17.03
C TYR A 211 1.82 -3.86 -16.34
N GLY A 212 2.02 -2.64 -15.87
CA GLY A 212 3.23 -2.23 -15.16
C GLY A 212 3.51 -3.06 -13.92
N VAL A 213 2.48 -3.48 -13.19
CA VAL A 213 2.64 -4.40 -12.05
C VAL A 213 3.24 -5.74 -12.49
N ALA A 214 2.66 -6.38 -13.51
CA ALA A 214 3.18 -7.66 -14.01
C ALA A 214 4.62 -7.53 -14.53
N TRP A 215 4.92 -6.43 -15.23
CA TRP A 215 6.28 -6.13 -15.69
C TRP A 215 7.25 -5.94 -14.51
N THR A 216 6.86 -5.18 -13.49
CA THR A 216 7.68 -4.94 -12.29
C THR A 216 7.95 -6.24 -11.55
N LEU A 217 6.93 -7.06 -11.32
CA LEU A 217 7.08 -8.37 -10.68
C LEU A 217 8.01 -9.30 -11.49
N ASP A 218 7.88 -9.33 -12.82
CA ASP A 218 8.76 -10.13 -13.68
C ASP A 218 10.23 -9.70 -13.53
N LYS A 219 10.50 -8.38 -13.44
CA LYS A 219 11.83 -7.83 -13.21
C LYS A 219 12.40 -8.19 -11.85
N ILE A 220 11.58 -8.21 -10.82
CA ILE A 220 11.97 -8.64 -9.46
C ILE A 220 12.36 -10.10 -9.46
N TYR A 221 11.49 -10.97 -9.96
CA TYR A 221 11.79 -12.41 -10.02
C TYR A 221 13.03 -12.73 -10.86
N GLN A 222 13.22 -12.06 -12.02
CA GLN A 222 14.43 -12.23 -12.83
C GLN A 222 15.70 -11.98 -12.02
N ARG A 223 15.68 -10.97 -11.14
CA ARG A 223 16.83 -10.65 -10.28
C ARG A 223 17.07 -11.71 -9.23
N ILE A 224 16.02 -12.10 -8.53
CA ILE A 224 16.10 -13.13 -7.48
C ILE A 224 16.68 -14.42 -8.07
N VAL A 225 16.04 -14.98 -9.09
CA VAL A 225 16.46 -16.28 -9.65
C VAL A 225 17.74 -16.22 -10.48
N SER A 226 18.31 -15.04 -10.71
CA SER A 226 19.60 -14.89 -11.40
C SER A 226 20.78 -15.41 -10.58
N GLY A 227 20.62 -15.54 -9.26
CA GLY A 227 21.68 -15.88 -8.31
C GLY A 227 22.74 -14.77 -8.12
N ASN A 228 22.49 -13.55 -8.64
CA ASN A 228 23.41 -12.41 -8.51
C ASN A 228 23.06 -11.49 -7.34
N PHE A 229 22.05 -11.85 -6.55
CA PHE A 229 21.59 -11.14 -5.37
C PHE A 229 21.88 -11.97 -4.09
N TRP A 230 21.21 -11.64 -2.99
CA TRP A 230 21.49 -12.20 -1.66
C TRP A 230 21.03 -13.67 -1.53
N SER A 231 20.02 -14.06 -2.27
CA SER A 231 19.50 -15.42 -2.40
C SER A 231 18.90 -15.61 -3.79
N ASP A 232 18.83 -16.86 -4.27
CA ASP A 232 18.11 -17.24 -5.50
C ASP A 232 16.73 -17.84 -5.19
N ASP A 233 16.37 -17.94 -3.91
CA ASP A 233 15.09 -18.43 -3.43
C ASP A 233 14.12 -17.25 -3.14
N PRO A 234 12.99 -17.12 -3.85
CA PRO A 234 11.99 -16.11 -3.56
C PRO A 234 11.45 -16.14 -2.12
N ASP A 235 11.47 -17.32 -1.46
CA ASP A 235 11.01 -17.47 -0.08
C ASP A 235 11.89 -16.68 0.92
N ASP A 236 13.12 -16.34 0.55
CA ASP A 236 13.97 -15.48 1.38
C ASP A 236 13.58 -14.00 1.36
N TYR A 237 12.75 -13.57 0.41
CA TYR A 237 12.33 -12.20 0.21
C TYR A 237 10.90 -11.92 0.65
N PHE A 238 9.95 -12.83 0.35
CA PHE A 238 8.54 -12.67 0.68
C PHE A 238 7.79 -14.00 0.74
N ASP A 239 6.77 -14.05 1.58
CA ASP A 239 5.86 -15.19 1.72
C ASP A 239 4.59 -14.97 0.89
N ILE A 240 4.23 -13.71 0.65
CA ILE A 240 3.03 -13.28 -0.06
C ILE A 240 3.36 -12.06 -0.94
N LEU A 241 2.73 -11.95 -2.10
CA LEU A 241 2.94 -10.80 -2.96
C LEU A 241 1.87 -9.75 -2.74
N ALA A 242 2.26 -8.48 -2.88
CA ALA A 242 1.36 -7.34 -2.79
C ALA A 242 1.42 -6.51 -4.06
N TRP A 243 0.31 -5.88 -4.46
CA TRP A 243 0.28 -4.87 -5.52
C TRP A 243 -0.97 -4.00 -5.47
N HIS A 244 -0.91 -2.87 -6.17
CA HIS A 244 -1.99 -1.89 -6.30
C HIS A 244 -2.67 -2.00 -7.67
N PRO A 245 -3.81 -2.70 -7.79
CA PRO A 245 -4.51 -2.88 -9.05
C PRO A 245 -5.46 -1.71 -9.37
N TYR A 246 -4.99 -0.49 -9.34
CA TYR A 246 -5.79 0.62 -9.84
C TYR A 246 -6.02 0.48 -11.35
N VAL A 247 -7.22 0.76 -11.81
CA VAL A 247 -7.53 0.83 -13.23
C VAL A 247 -7.65 2.30 -13.61
N PHE A 248 -6.57 2.88 -14.10
CA PHE A 248 -6.59 4.19 -14.73
C PHE A 248 -6.54 3.99 -16.25
N THR A 249 -7.47 4.61 -16.95
CA THR A 249 -7.50 4.56 -18.41
C THR A 249 -7.04 5.91 -18.94
N ASN A 250 -5.84 6.03 -19.40
CA ASN A 250 -5.30 7.14 -20.16
C ASN A 250 -4.81 8.42 -19.46
N GLU A 251 -3.92 8.93 -20.15
CA GLU A 251 -2.90 9.92 -20.10
C GLU A 251 -3.31 11.32 -19.65
N ASP A 252 -4.57 11.64 -19.68
CA ASP A 252 -5.05 12.98 -19.37
C ASP A 252 -6.20 12.89 -18.40
N VAL A 253 -5.88 12.66 -17.13
CA VAL A 253 -6.87 12.78 -16.08
C VAL A 253 -7.12 14.24 -15.69
N PRO A 254 -7.80 15.02 -16.48
CA PRO A 254 -8.62 16.07 -15.92
C PRO A 254 -10.04 15.58 -15.70
N ASP A 255 -10.44 14.47 -16.33
CA ASP A 255 -11.83 14.10 -16.35
C ASP A 255 -12.08 12.72 -15.75
N ALA A 256 -12.99 12.67 -14.79
CA ALA A 256 -13.54 11.47 -14.17
C ALA A 256 -14.07 10.42 -15.17
N ASP A 257 -14.09 10.72 -16.43
CA ASP A 257 -14.49 9.83 -17.53
C ASP A 257 -13.51 8.69 -17.79
N LEU A 258 -12.35 8.70 -17.20
CA LEU A 258 -11.31 7.71 -17.43
C LEU A 258 -11.72 6.28 -17.11
N PHE A 259 -12.39 6.09 -15.99
CA PHE A 259 -12.92 4.79 -15.62
C PHE A 259 -14.20 4.43 -16.37
N LEU A 260 -14.85 5.40 -16.98
CA LEU A 260 -16.15 5.29 -17.61
C LEU A 260 -16.06 5.04 -19.12
N ASN A 261 -14.90 5.33 -19.71
CA ASN A 261 -14.63 5.11 -21.14
C ASN A 261 -14.12 3.71 -21.46
N VAL A 262 -13.98 2.85 -20.45
CA VAL A 262 -13.69 1.42 -20.64
C VAL A 262 -15.00 0.67 -20.68
N ASP A 263 -15.33 0.04 -21.79
CA ASP A 263 -16.58 -0.70 -21.98
C ASP A 263 -16.76 -1.82 -20.95
N GLU A 264 -15.68 -2.44 -20.49
CA GLU A 264 -15.68 -3.54 -19.54
C GLU A 264 -14.53 -3.42 -18.51
N PRO A 265 -14.58 -2.43 -17.59
CA PRO A 265 -13.50 -2.19 -16.64
C PRO A 265 -13.26 -3.36 -15.69
N ASP A 266 -14.27 -4.16 -15.39
CA ASP A 266 -14.21 -5.37 -14.60
C ASP A 266 -13.39 -6.48 -15.27
N LEU A 267 -13.57 -6.71 -16.56
CA LEU A 267 -12.77 -7.69 -17.32
C LEU A 267 -11.32 -7.22 -17.45
N LEU A 268 -11.09 -5.93 -17.65
CA LEU A 268 -9.78 -5.36 -17.71
C LEU A 268 -9.05 -5.52 -16.36
N TRP A 269 -9.71 -5.21 -15.25
CA TRP A 269 -9.17 -5.39 -13.91
C TRP A 269 -8.81 -6.85 -13.63
N LYS A 270 -9.68 -7.78 -14.02
CA LYS A 270 -9.40 -9.21 -13.92
C LYS A 270 -8.19 -9.62 -14.74
N SER A 271 -8.12 -9.19 -16.02
CA SER A 271 -7.01 -9.50 -16.94
C SER A 271 -5.68 -9.03 -16.40
N PHE A 272 -5.66 -7.86 -15.83
CA PHE A 272 -4.52 -7.24 -15.20
C PHE A 272 -3.99 -8.03 -13.99
N ASN A 273 -4.86 -8.39 -13.05
CA ASN A 273 -4.48 -9.23 -11.91
C ASN A 273 -4.04 -10.64 -12.37
N ASP A 274 -4.71 -11.23 -13.36
CA ASP A 274 -4.30 -12.51 -13.96
C ASP A 274 -2.92 -12.44 -14.62
N ALA A 275 -2.53 -11.27 -15.17
CA ALA A 275 -1.19 -11.08 -15.73
C ALA A 275 -0.12 -11.10 -14.62
N ALA A 276 -0.36 -10.43 -13.49
CA ALA A 276 0.52 -10.49 -12.32
C ALA A 276 0.65 -11.93 -11.79
N TYR A 277 -0.45 -12.64 -11.66
CA TYR A 277 -0.44 -14.05 -11.22
C TYR A 277 0.26 -14.99 -12.21
N LYS A 278 0.21 -14.71 -13.52
CA LYS A 278 0.98 -15.48 -14.51
C LYS A 278 2.48 -15.35 -14.29
N VAL A 279 2.95 -14.19 -13.84
CA VAL A 279 4.36 -14.00 -13.47
C VAL A 279 4.71 -14.89 -12.27
N MET A 280 3.91 -14.88 -11.21
CA MET A 280 4.12 -15.78 -10.06
C MET A 280 4.26 -17.24 -10.51
N LYS A 281 3.34 -17.72 -11.34
CA LYS A 281 3.40 -19.10 -11.88
C LYS A 281 4.63 -19.37 -12.74
N LYS A 282 5.09 -18.39 -13.52
CA LYS A 282 6.30 -18.52 -14.36
C LYS A 282 7.53 -18.84 -13.52
N TYR A 283 7.60 -18.32 -12.30
CA TYR A 283 8.73 -18.50 -11.40
C TYR A 283 8.50 -19.56 -10.29
N GLY A 284 7.43 -20.35 -10.38
CA GLY A 284 7.16 -21.43 -9.43
C GLY A 284 6.30 -21.03 -8.23
N ASP A 285 6.01 -19.75 -8.05
CA ASP A 285 5.27 -19.19 -6.90
C ASP A 285 3.74 -19.16 -7.10
N GLY A 286 3.22 -19.93 -8.05
CA GLY A 286 1.77 -20.04 -8.26
C GLY A 286 0.99 -20.62 -7.06
N HIS A 287 1.68 -21.13 -6.05
CA HIS A 287 1.11 -21.60 -4.79
C HIS A 287 0.95 -20.47 -3.75
N LYS A 288 1.74 -19.38 -3.87
CA LYS A 288 1.63 -18.22 -2.98
C LYS A 288 0.36 -17.44 -3.24
N GLN A 289 -0.11 -16.78 -2.21
CA GLN A 289 -1.24 -15.86 -2.28
C GLN A 289 -0.79 -14.43 -2.61
N ALA A 290 -1.76 -13.60 -2.97
CA ALA A 290 -1.57 -12.18 -3.20
C ALA A 290 -2.48 -11.34 -2.30
N ILE A 291 -1.98 -10.18 -1.89
CA ILE A 291 -2.76 -9.14 -1.25
C ILE A 291 -2.83 -7.96 -2.22
N LEU A 292 -4.06 -7.54 -2.55
CA LEU A 292 -4.31 -6.32 -3.29
C LEU A 292 -4.41 -5.18 -2.26
N THR A 293 -3.30 -4.52 -2.01
CA THR A 293 -3.14 -3.66 -0.84
C THR A 293 -3.75 -2.28 -0.99
N GLU A 294 -4.01 -1.85 -2.22
CA GLU A 294 -4.83 -0.68 -2.52
C GLU A 294 -5.62 -0.89 -3.81
N ALA A 295 -6.92 -0.67 -3.74
CA ALA A 295 -7.79 -0.53 -4.89
C ALA A 295 -8.92 0.43 -4.55
N GLY A 296 -9.25 1.32 -5.44
CA GLY A 296 -10.29 2.31 -5.17
C GLY A 296 -10.54 3.22 -6.36
N PHE A 297 -11.47 4.12 -6.19
CA PHE A 297 -11.87 5.11 -7.19
C PHE A 297 -12.22 6.42 -6.53
N THR A 298 -11.98 7.48 -7.27
CA THR A 298 -12.46 8.81 -6.93
C THR A 298 -13.74 9.12 -7.72
N ASP A 299 -14.67 9.81 -7.08
CA ASP A 299 -15.83 10.40 -7.75
C ASP A 299 -15.71 11.91 -7.92
N LEU A 300 -14.56 12.47 -7.56
CA LEU A 300 -14.28 13.92 -7.62
C LEU A 300 -15.37 14.79 -6.94
N GLY A 301 -16.13 14.22 -6.00
CA GLY A 301 -17.25 14.88 -5.36
C GLY A 301 -18.53 14.94 -6.18
N ASP A 302 -18.61 14.24 -7.32
CA ASP A 302 -19.82 14.17 -8.18
C ASP A 302 -20.76 13.06 -7.71
N PRO A 303 -22.02 13.39 -7.32
CA PRO A 303 -22.99 12.39 -6.85
C PRO A 303 -23.41 11.35 -7.90
N VAL A 304 -23.29 11.67 -9.20
CA VAL A 304 -23.59 10.71 -10.29
C VAL A 304 -22.47 9.69 -10.39
N LEU A 305 -21.23 10.17 -10.38
CA LEU A 305 -20.05 9.32 -10.40
C LEU A 305 -19.98 8.43 -9.15
N GLU A 306 -20.35 8.97 -7.99
CA GLU A 306 -20.43 8.17 -6.75
C GLU A 306 -21.30 6.92 -6.89
N GLY A 307 -22.44 7.05 -7.55
CA GLY A 307 -23.35 5.90 -7.81
C GLY A 307 -22.70 4.84 -8.72
N ARG A 308 -22.03 5.28 -9.78
CA ARG A 308 -21.31 4.38 -10.70
C ARG A 308 -20.18 3.64 -10.02
N TYR A 309 -19.41 4.34 -9.19
CA TYR A 309 -18.29 3.72 -8.44
C TYR A 309 -18.78 2.76 -7.37
N ALA A 310 -19.93 3.01 -6.76
CA ALA A 310 -20.55 2.05 -5.83
C ALA A 310 -20.82 0.71 -6.53
N GLU A 311 -21.41 0.74 -7.73
CA GLU A 311 -21.66 -0.49 -8.51
C GLU A 311 -20.35 -1.14 -8.99
N TYR A 312 -19.35 -0.34 -9.35
CA TYR A 312 -18.06 -0.88 -9.74
C TYR A 312 -17.35 -1.54 -8.55
N ASN A 313 -17.41 -0.98 -7.35
CA ASN A 313 -16.87 -1.62 -6.14
C ASN A 313 -17.51 -3.00 -5.89
N LYS A 314 -18.81 -3.17 -6.12
CA LYS A 314 -19.46 -4.50 -6.03
C LYS A 314 -18.80 -5.50 -6.98
N LYS A 315 -18.58 -5.09 -8.23
CA LYS A 315 -17.92 -5.95 -9.23
C LYS A 315 -16.50 -6.31 -8.84
N LEU A 316 -15.71 -5.34 -8.34
CA LEU A 316 -14.33 -5.63 -7.87
C LEU A 316 -14.31 -6.63 -6.73
N LEU A 317 -15.18 -6.46 -5.73
CA LEU A 317 -15.29 -7.38 -4.60
C LEU A 317 -15.70 -8.77 -5.08
N GLN A 318 -16.66 -8.85 -6.02
CA GLN A 318 -17.08 -10.12 -6.63
C GLN A 318 -15.89 -10.79 -7.33
N ILE A 319 -15.21 -10.10 -8.24
CA ILE A 319 -14.08 -10.65 -8.99
C ILE A 319 -12.96 -11.07 -8.04
N ALA A 320 -12.58 -10.23 -7.08
CA ALA A 320 -11.57 -10.59 -6.09
C ALA A 320 -11.95 -11.87 -5.34
N SER A 321 -13.24 -12.05 -5.04
CA SER A 321 -13.75 -13.27 -4.40
C SER A 321 -13.64 -14.52 -5.27
N GLU A 322 -13.59 -14.37 -6.58
CA GLU A 322 -13.50 -15.47 -7.56
C GLU A 322 -12.03 -15.82 -7.91
N LEU A 323 -11.08 -14.90 -7.68
CA LEU A 323 -9.66 -15.12 -7.98
C LEU A 323 -9.00 -15.99 -6.89
N PRO A 324 -8.61 -17.25 -7.19
CA PRO A 324 -8.17 -18.21 -6.17
C PRO A 324 -6.87 -17.80 -5.48
N TYR A 325 -6.06 -16.98 -6.14
CA TYR A 325 -4.78 -16.50 -5.62
C TYR A 325 -4.90 -15.24 -4.77
N VAL A 326 -6.03 -14.54 -4.81
CA VAL A 326 -6.25 -13.33 -4.00
C VAL A 326 -6.69 -13.74 -2.59
N ARG A 327 -5.87 -13.38 -1.60
CA ARG A 327 -6.18 -13.54 -0.18
C ARG A 327 -7.02 -12.39 0.35
N THR A 328 -6.60 -11.17 0.04
CA THR A 328 -7.20 -9.94 0.57
C THR A 328 -7.25 -8.86 -0.50
N LEU A 329 -8.33 -8.11 -0.52
CA LEU A 329 -8.45 -6.85 -1.25
C LEU A 329 -8.71 -5.72 -0.25
N HIS A 330 -7.84 -4.73 -0.21
CA HIS A 330 -8.04 -3.52 0.58
C HIS A 330 -8.58 -2.40 -0.30
N ASN A 331 -9.75 -1.87 0.08
CA ASN A 331 -10.25 -0.66 -0.54
C ASN A 331 -9.50 0.55 0.00
N PHE A 332 -9.01 1.39 -0.85
CA PHE A 332 -8.47 2.68 -0.54
C PHE A 332 -9.51 3.75 -0.89
N ARG A 333 -10.03 4.54 0.04
CA ARG A 333 -9.69 4.59 1.47
C ARG A 333 -10.97 4.70 2.32
N LEU A 334 -10.84 4.64 3.65
CA LEU A 334 -11.99 4.70 4.56
C LEU A 334 -12.70 6.06 4.52
N LEU A 335 -11.93 7.15 4.63
CA LEU A 335 -12.43 8.50 4.81
C LEU A 335 -12.03 9.42 3.64
N ASN A 336 -12.91 10.34 3.25
CA ASN A 336 -12.52 11.47 2.43
C ASN A 336 -11.49 12.36 3.17
N GLU A 337 -10.74 13.18 2.44
CA GLU A 337 -9.71 14.04 3.01
C GLU A 337 -9.83 15.51 2.57
N ASN A 338 -10.90 16.17 2.99
CA ASN A 338 -11.15 17.57 2.66
C ASN A 338 -10.08 18.51 3.27
N ALA A 339 -9.36 18.06 4.30
CA ALA A 339 -8.23 18.79 4.85
C ALA A 339 -7.12 19.03 3.81
N MET A 340 -6.92 18.15 2.83
CA MET A 340 -5.98 18.37 1.72
C MET A 340 -6.40 19.58 0.86
N LEU A 341 -7.69 19.76 0.61
CA LEU A 341 -8.21 20.91 -0.12
C LEU A 341 -7.90 22.23 0.60
N LYS A 342 -8.07 22.25 1.91
CA LYS A 342 -7.87 23.44 2.74
C LYS A 342 -6.39 23.82 2.87
N ARG A 343 -5.46 22.86 2.78
CA ARG A 343 -4.02 23.09 2.88
C ARG A 343 -3.39 23.59 1.58
N GLY A 344 -4.16 23.75 0.51
CA GLY A 344 -3.65 24.17 -0.80
C GLY A 344 -2.76 23.13 -1.48
N GLY A 345 -2.77 21.90 -0.99
CA GLY A 345 -1.93 20.79 -1.49
C GLY A 345 -2.31 20.29 -2.88
N ILE A 346 -3.47 20.69 -3.38
CA ILE A 346 -3.96 20.26 -4.69
C ILE A 346 -3.09 20.76 -5.84
N GLU A 347 -2.52 21.96 -5.71
CA GLU A 347 -1.67 22.55 -6.75
C GLU A 347 -0.30 21.86 -6.86
N SER A 348 0.16 21.22 -5.80
CA SER A 348 1.48 20.59 -5.77
C SER A 348 1.48 19.12 -6.24
N ASN A 349 0.33 18.49 -6.30
CA ASN A 349 0.21 17.09 -6.72
C ASN A 349 -0.87 16.93 -7.79
N GLN A 350 -0.51 17.21 -9.03
CA GLN A 350 -1.45 17.20 -10.16
C GLN A 350 -2.08 15.82 -10.43
N ILE A 351 -1.48 14.72 -9.94
CA ILE A 351 -1.98 13.37 -10.18
C ILE A 351 -2.80 12.86 -9.00
N GLY A 352 -2.42 13.19 -7.74
CA GLY A 352 -3.12 12.73 -6.53
C GLY A 352 -4.17 13.71 -5.99
N GLY A 353 -3.95 15.00 -6.13
CA GLY A 353 -4.63 16.04 -5.38
C GLY A 353 -6.15 15.89 -5.23
N LEU A 354 -6.93 16.27 -6.24
CA LEU A 354 -8.41 16.12 -6.21
C LEU A 354 -8.84 14.68 -6.18
N THR A 355 -8.06 13.80 -6.79
CA THR A 355 -8.35 12.38 -6.88
C THR A 355 -8.40 11.76 -5.49
N GLU A 356 -7.37 11.96 -4.67
CA GLU A 356 -7.27 11.32 -3.35
C GLU A 356 -8.30 11.82 -2.35
N VAL A 357 -8.68 13.09 -2.43
CA VAL A 357 -9.67 13.69 -1.52
C VAL A 357 -10.98 12.92 -1.49
N TYR A 358 -11.43 12.41 -2.64
CA TYR A 358 -12.75 11.79 -2.80
C TYR A 358 -12.73 10.26 -2.94
N PHE A 359 -11.66 9.60 -2.52
CA PHE A 359 -11.60 8.13 -2.46
C PHE A 359 -12.41 7.53 -1.31
N GLY A 360 -12.77 8.32 -0.30
CA GLY A 360 -13.38 7.84 0.94
C GLY A 360 -14.68 7.06 0.75
N ILE A 361 -14.82 6.00 1.52
CA ILE A 361 -16.07 5.22 1.68
C ILE A 361 -17.05 5.99 2.58
N PHE A 362 -16.51 6.75 3.52
CA PHE A 362 -17.24 7.69 4.35
C PHE A 362 -16.77 9.12 4.09
N THR A 363 -17.58 10.10 4.50
CA THR A 363 -17.22 11.51 4.42
C THR A 363 -16.06 11.85 5.37
N ASP A 364 -15.48 13.04 5.18
CA ASP A 364 -14.42 13.56 6.04
C ASP A 364 -14.93 13.80 7.48
N PRO A 365 -14.17 13.44 8.53
CA PRO A 365 -14.53 13.69 9.92
C PRO A 365 -14.84 15.15 10.25
N GLU A 366 -14.20 16.14 9.59
CA GLU A 366 -14.49 17.57 9.78
C GLU A 366 -15.91 17.96 9.35
N GLU A 367 -16.53 17.17 8.45
CA GLU A 367 -17.92 17.38 8.00
C GLU A 367 -18.93 16.52 8.76
N GLY A 368 -18.44 15.74 9.73
CA GLY A 368 -19.16 14.67 10.38
C GLY A 368 -19.22 13.42 9.51
N VAL A 369 -18.80 12.30 10.08
CA VAL A 369 -18.71 11.01 9.39
C VAL A 369 -20.10 10.53 8.96
N LYS A 370 -20.27 10.26 7.65
CA LYS A 370 -21.50 9.73 7.08
C LYS A 370 -21.17 8.66 6.04
N PRO A 371 -21.99 7.60 5.93
CA PRO A 371 -21.78 6.60 4.91
C PRO A 371 -22.10 7.18 3.53
N ARG A 372 -21.27 6.87 2.55
CA ARG A 372 -21.48 7.20 1.15
C ARG A 372 -22.09 5.99 0.42
N LYS A 373 -22.51 6.14 -0.82
CA LYS A 373 -23.12 5.02 -1.60
C LYS A 373 -22.20 3.79 -1.65
N ARG A 374 -20.87 4.00 -1.70
CA ARG A 374 -19.88 2.92 -1.65
C ARG A 374 -19.91 2.12 -0.35
N ALA A 375 -20.17 2.76 0.78
CA ALA A 375 -20.30 2.07 2.06
C ALA A 375 -21.45 1.05 2.04
N TYR A 376 -22.60 1.44 1.50
CA TYR A 376 -23.74 0.54 1.36
C TYR A 376 -23.47 -0.59 0.35
N ALA A 377 -22.76 -0.29 -0.75
CA ALA A 377 -22.36 -1.28 -1.73
C ALA A 377 -21.45 -2.35 -1.13
N ILE A 378 -20.41 -1.95 -0.37
CA ILE A 378 -19.49 -2.87 0.31
C ILE A 378 -20.24 -3.69 1.35
N ARG A 379 -21.06 -3.05 2.19
CA ARG A 379 -21.90 -3.73 3.20
C ARG A 379 -22.80 -4.80 2.58
N GLU A 380 -23.44 -4.50 1.46
CA GLU A 380 -24.27 -5.46 0.73
C GLU A 380 -23.44 -6.68 0.28
N MET A 381 -22.27 -6.45 -0.32
CA MET A 381 -21.41 -7.51 -0.84
C MET A 381 -20.80 -8.38 0.26
N THR A 382 -20.51 -7.82 1.42
CA THR A 382 -19.99 -8.55 2.59
C THR A 382 -21.07 -9.26 3.38
N GLY A 383 -22.34 -8.93 3.14
CA GLY A 383 -23.48 -9.46 3.89
C GLY A 383 -23.64 -8.89 5.30
N SER A 384 -22.99 -7.75 5.60
CA SER A 384 -23.17 -7.09 6.89
C SER A 384 -24.58 -6.51 7.05
N THR A 385 -25.14 -6.63 8.24
CA THR A 385 -26.45 -6.08 8.61
C THR A 385 -26.36 -4.84 9.50
N ALA A 386 -25.15 -4.31 9.73
CA ALA A 386 -24.94 -3.14 10.57
C ALA A 386 -25.69 -1.91 10.05
N ASP A 387 -26.25 -1.11 10.94
CA ASP A 387 -26.76 0.22 10.61
C ASP A 387 -25.61 1.21 10.55
N LEU A 388 -25.18 1.56 9.34
CA LEU A 388 -24.03 2.43 9.12
C LEU A 388 -24.27 3.85 9.66
N ASP A 389 -25.50 4.34 9.59
CA ASP A 389 -25.85 5.67 10.11
C ASP A 389 -25.80 5.71 11.65
N GLU A 390 -26.16 4.60 12.31
CA GLU A 390 -26.04 4.47 13.76
C GLU A 390 -24.57 4.45 14.18
N VAL A 391 -23.76 3.60 13.54
CA VAL A 391 -22.33 3.50 13.83
C VAL A 391 -21.61 4.84 13.62
N CYS A 392 -21.95 5.59 12.59
CA CYS A 392 -21.39 6.91 12.36
C CYS A 392 -21.80 7.95 13.41
N ARG A 393 -22.98 7.81 14.02
CA ARG A 393 -23.40 8.72 15.11
C ARG A 393 -22.73 8.44 16.44
N GLU A 394 -22.14 7.26 16.62
CA GLU A 394 -21.45 6.86 17.83
C GLU A 394 -19.96 7.27 17.84
N LEU A 395 -19.43 7.71 16.69
CA LEU A 395 -18.08 8.24 16.55
C LEU A 395 -18.01 9.73 16.84
#